data_3b03afb6e448acf18bb72944e4f0c529
#
_entry.id   3b03afb6e448acf18bb72944e4f0c529
#
_cell.length_a   1.000
_cell.length_b   1.000
_cell.length_c   1.000
_cell.angle_alpha   90.00
_cell.angle_beta   90.00
_cell.angle_gamma   90.00
#
_symmetry.space_group_name_H-M   'P 1'
#
loop_
_entity.id
_entity.type
_entity.pdbx_description
1 polymer ?
#
loop_
_entity_poly.entity_id
_entity_poly.type
_entity_poly.pdbx_seq_one_letter_code
_entity_poly.pdbx_strand_id
1 'polypeptide(L)'
;MDGIQQNAALLQQAGARITLHSDDPGGIQRLNQEAAKAMYDGRRAGIAVTRDQALRWITANPAWVLGIDSIAGTLEPGKMADVVVWSGDPFSVYTKALQVYNDGWLVYDRDDPAHQPRSDFELNQVSAPGSDR
;
A
#
# COMPACT_ATOMS: atom_id res chain seq x y z
N MET A 1 -17.19 -16.13 -11.61
CA MET A 1 -16.49 -16.61 -10.48
C MET A 1 -15.01 -16.71 -10.71
N ASP A 2 -14.51 -16.07 -10.08
CA ASP A 2 -13.40 -15.61 -10.36
C ASP A 2 -12.25 -16.35 -9.72
N GLY A 3 -11.43 -16.34 -9.26
CA GLY A 3 -10.29 -17.06 -8.75
C GLY A 3 -10.54 -17.71 -7.37
N ILE A 4 -9.64 -18.56 -6.96
CA ILE A 4 -9.63 -19.11 -5.61
C ILE A 4 -8.98 -18.09 -4.67
N GLN A 5 -9.58 -17.87 -3.50
CA GLN A 5 -9.15 -16.85 -2.55
C GLN A 5 -7.70 -17.05 -2.05
N GLN A 6 -7.27 -18.28 -1.88
CA GLN A 6 -5.92 -18.65 -1.45
C GLN A 6 -4.88 -18.74 -2.58
N ASN A 7 -5.19 -18.27 -3.78
CA ASN A 7 -4.34 -18.42 -4.96
C ASN A 7 -2.91 -17.89 -4.73
N ALA A 8 -2.78 -16.68 -4.19
CA ALA A 8 -1.48 -16.09 -3.89
C ALA A 8 -0.62 -16.97 -2.97
N ALA A 9 -1.24 -17.53 -1.93
CA ALA A 9 -0.55 -18.41 -0.99
C ALA A 9 -0.13 -19.74 -1.63
N LEU A 10 -0.98 -20.34 -2.47
CA LEU A 10 -0.68 -21.56 -3.21
C LEU A 10 0.48 -21.37 -4.18
N LEU A 11 0.46 -20.32 -4.95
CA LEU A 11 1.53 -20.01 -5.89
C LEU A 11 2.85 -19.73 -5.17
N GLN A 12 2.81 -18.98 -4.05
CA GLN A 12 4.01 -18.76 -3.24
C GLN A 12 4.54 -20.09 -2.66
N GLN A 13 3.68 -20.96 -2.16
CA GLN A 13 4.08 -22.29 -1.67
C GLN A 13 4.75 -23.13 -2.78
N ALA A 14 4.29 -22.97 -4.02
CA ALA A 14 4.90 -23.58 -5.19
C ALA A 14 6.21 -22.88 -5.66
N GLY A 15 6.69 -21.87 -4.94
CA GLY A 15 7.93 -21.16 -5.23
C GLY A 15 7.80 -19.97 -6.18
N ALA A 16 6.59 -19.58 -6.56
CA ALA A 16 6.40 -18.40 -7.39
C ALA A 16 6.59 -17.10 -6.57
N ARG A 17 7.09 -16.06 -7.23
CA ARG A 17 7.14 -14.70 -6.67
C ARG A 17 5.82 -14.00 -6.95
N ILE A 18 5.10 -13.68 -5.90
CA ILE A 18 3.75 -13.11 -5.98
C ILE A 18 3.82 -11.59 -5.97
N THR A 19 3.01 -10.98 -6.82
CA THR A 19 2.74 -9.54 -6.85
C THR A 19 1.23 -9.33 -6.86
N LEU A 20 0.76 -8.42 -6.03
CA LEU A 20 -0.63 -7.96 -6.02
C LEU A 20 -0.70 -6.56 -6.63
N HIS A 21 -1.75 -6.32 -7.40
CA HIS A 21 -2.10 -5.00 -7.92
C HIS A 21 -3.61 -4.80 -7.85
N SER A 22 -4.08 -3.56 -7.91
CA SER A 22 -5.50 -3.25 -7.77
C SER A 22 -6.26 -3.33 -9.08
N ASP A 23 -5.64 -3.06 -10.21
CA ASP A 23 -6.26 -2.90 -11.54
C ASP A 23 -7.41 -1.87 -11.55
N ASP A 24 -7.53 -1.10 -10.49
CA ASP A 24 -8.59 -0.12 -10.26
C ASP A 24 -8.07 1.05 -9.41
N PRO A 25 -8.29 2.32 -9.85
CA PRO A 25 -7.80 3.48 -9.11
C PRO A 25 -8.42 3.63 -7.71
N GLY A 26 -9.64 3.13 -7.49
CA GLY A 26 -10.27 3.15 -6.17
C GLY A 26 -9.71 2.08 -5.22
N GLY A 27 -9.26 0.95 -5.78
CA GLY A 27 -8.75 -0.20 -5.02
C GLY A 27 -7.31 -0.02 -4.53
N ILE A 28 -6.49 0.77 -5.23
CA ILE A 28 -5.06 0.91 -4.90
C ILE A 28 -4.82 1.42 -3.48
N GLN A 29 -5.70 2.26 -2.95
CA GLN A 29 -5.63 2.78 -1.59
C GLN A 29 -5.76 1.70 -0.51
N ARG A 30 -6.23 0.52 -0.87
CA ARG A 30 -6.50 -0.61 0.05
C ARG A 30 -5.64 -1.83 -0.21
N LEU A 31 -4.57 -1.68 -0.98
CA LEU A 31 -3.75 -2.81 -1.40
C LEU A 31 -3.13 -3.56 -0.21
N ASN A 32 -2.83 -2.87 0.89
CA ASN A 32 -2.43 -3.47 2.15
C ASN A 32 -3.51 -4.40 2.72
N GLN A 33 -4.78 -4.06 2.59
CA GLN A 33 -5.90 -4.90 3.03
C GLN A 33 -6.10 -6.10 2.11
N GLU A 34 -5.89 -5.94 0.81
CA GLU A 34 -5.94 -7.07 -0.14
C GLU A 34 -4.81 -8.07 0.14
N ALA A 35 -3.60 -7.60 0.44
CA ALA A 35 -2.51 -8.46 0.88
C ALA A 35 -2.84 -9.19 2.20
N ALA A 36 -3.48 -8.51 3.14
CA ALA A 36 -3.96 -9.11 4.38
C ALA A 36 -4.98 -10.21 4.12
N LYS A 37 -6.00 -9.96 3.29
CA LYS A 37 -7.02 -10.97 2.93
C LYS A 37 -6.37 -12.20 2.32
N ALA A 38 -5.52 -12.03 1.31
CA ALA A 38 -4.83 -13.13 0.65
C ALA A 38 -3.96 -13.95 1.63
N MET A 39 -3.27 -13.28 2.57
CA MET A 39 -2.50 -13.93 3.63
C MET A 39 -3.40 -14.77 4.54
N TYR A 40 -4.51 -14.19 5.02
CA TYR A 40 -5.43 -14.90 5.93
C TYR A 40 -6.17 -16.04 5.23
N ASP A 41 -6.51 -15.90 3.96
CA ASP A 41 -7.11 -16.96 3.16
C ASP A 41 -6.13 -18.15 2.99
N GLY A 42 -4.86 -17.86 2.73
CA GLY A 42 -3.82 -18.88 2.73
C GLY A 42 -3.70 -19.61 4.07
N ARG A 43 -3.66 -18.88 5.18
CA ARG A 43 -3.59 -19.47 6.52
C ARG A 43 -4.82 -20.33 6.86
N ARG A 44 -6.01 -19.90 6.47
CA ARG A 44 -7.24 -20.72 6.62
C ARG A 44 -7.19 -22.00 5.82
N ALA A 45 -6.50 -21.99 4.69
CA ALA A 45 -6.26 -23.18 3.87
C ALA A 45 -5.08 -24.05 4.37
N GLY A 46 -4.48 -23.71 5.52
CA GLY A 46 -3.35 -24.44 6.10
C GLY A 46 -1.98 -24.10 5.48
N ILE A 47 -1.91 -23.04 4.67
CA ILE A 47 -0.65 -22.60 4.06
C ILE A 47 -0.02 -21.51 4.93
N ALA A 48 1.22 -21.77 5.37
CA ALA A 48 1.96 -20.80 6.19
C ALA A 48 2.39 -19.60 5.33
N VAL A 49 1.78 -18.43 5.59
CA VAL A 49 2.18 -17.15 5.01
C VAL A 49 2.53 -16.20 6.15
N THR A 50 3.74 -15.65 6.13
CA THR A 50 4.18 -14.65 7.11
C THR A 50 3.70 -13.25 6.71
N ARG A 51 3.74 -12.32 7.67
CA ARG A 51 3.41 -10.90 7.40
C ARG A 51 4.43 -10.27 6.44
N ASP A 52 5.70 -10.58 6.62
CA ASP A 52 6.77 -10.08 5.75
C ASP A 52 6.59 -10.56 4.30
N GLN A 53 6.18 -11.81 4.12
CA GLN A 53 5.87 -12.32 2.79
C GLN A 53 4.72 -11.56 2.16
N ALA A 54 3.61 -11.36 2.89
CA ALA A 54 2.46 -10.61 2.39
C ALA A 54 2.81 -9.14 2.10
N LEU A 55 3.66 -8.52 2.93
CA LEU A 55 4.13 -7.16 2.68
C LEU A 55 4.96 -7.07 1.39
N ARG A 56 5.84 -8.06 1.16
CA ARG A 56 6.63 -8.13 -0.07
C ARG A 56 5.78 -8.28 -1.33
N TRP A 57 4.57 -8.83 -1.26
CA TRP A 57 3.67 -8.94 -2.40
C TRP A 57 3.24 -7.58 -2.97
N ILE A 58 3.31 -6.53 -2.15
CA ILE A 58 2.90 -5.16 -2.51
C ILE A 58 4.06 -4.15 -2.45
N THR A 59 5.28 -4.59 -2.20
CA THR A 59 6.47 -3.73 -2.11
C THR A 59 7.64 -4.25 -2.95
N ALA A 60 8.47 -5.10 -2.39
CA ALA A 60 9.69 -5.61 -3.03
C ALA A 60 9.42 -6.45 -4.29
N ASN A 61 8.34 -7.24 -4.29
CA ASN A 61 8.05 -8.09 -5.44
C ASN A 61 7.57 -7.29 -6.67
N PRO A 62 6.65 -6.30 -6.54
CA PRO A 62 6.33 -5.41 -7.65
C PRO A 62 7.56 -4.67 -8.20
N ALA A 63 8.43 -4.16 -7.33
CA ALA A 63 9.65 -3.49 -7.75
C ALA A 63 10.54 -4.41 -8.60
N TRP A 64 10.67 -5.67 -8.19
CA TRP A 64 11.41 -6.67 -8.99
C TRP A 64 10.73 -6.97 -10.33
N VAL A 65 9.41 -7.14 -10.36
CA VAL A 65 8.67 -7.38 -11.64
C VAL A 65 8.88 -6.23 -12.61
N LEU A 66 8.94 -5.00 -12.11
CA LEU A 66 9.15 -3.80 -12.92
C LEU A 66 10.64 -3.55 -13.25
N GLY A 67 11.56 -4.32 -12.68
CA GLY A 67 13.00 -4.14 -12.88
C GLY A 67 13.59 -2.91 -12.20
N ILE A 68 12.93 -2.40 -11.14
CA ILE A 68 13.34 -1.22 -10.36
C ILE A 68 13.74 -1.55 -8.92
N ASP A 69 13.93 -2.81 -8.61
CA ASP A 69 14.27 -3.28 -7.26
C ASP A 69 15.64 -2.81 -6.75
N SER A 70 16.50 -2.31 -7.64
CA SER A 70 17.73 -1.62 -7.26
C SER A 70 17.51 -0.22 -6.68
N ILE A 71 16.37 0.41 -6.97
CA ILE A 71 16.08 1.79 -6.57
C ILE A 71 14.82 1.94 -5.71
N ALA A 72 13.95 0.94 -5.62
CA ALA A 72 12.68 0.99 -4.88
C ALA A 72 12.29 -0.36 -4.29
N GLY A 73 11.19 -0.40 -3.54
CA GLY A 73 10.54 -1.61 -3.02
C GLY A 73 11.03 -2.10 -1.67
N THR A 74 12.15 -1.59 -1.16
CA THR A 74 12.69 -1.89 0.18
C THR A 74 13.24 -0.63 0.83
N LEU A 75 13.26 -0.60 2.17
CA LEU A 75 13.85 0.49 2.95
C LEU A 75 15.34 0.22 3.16
N GLU A 76 16.15 0.61 2.19
CA GLU A 76 17.61 0.45 2.20
C GLU A 76 18.28 1.79 1.85
N PRO A 77 19.46 2.10 2.44
CA PRO A 77 20.21 3.30 2.08
C PRO A 77 20.50 3.37 0.57
N GLY A 78 20.24 4.51 -0.03
CA GLY A 78 20.45 4.75 -1.45
C GLY A 78 19.27 4.42 -2.37
N LYS A 79 18.17 3.90 -1.83
CA LYS A 79 16.91 3.74 -2.55
C LYS A 79 15.98 4.94 -2.35
N MET A 80 14.99 5.04 -3.22
CA MET A 80 13.91 6.02 -3.10
C MET A 80 13.20 5.85 -1.76
N ALA A 81 12.97 6.97 -1.09
CA ALA A 81 12.30 6.99 0.20
C ALA A 81 10.77 7.08 0.01
N ASP A 82 10.20 6.04 -0.63
CA ASP A 82 8.75 5.85 -0.73
C ASP A 82 8.27 5.13 0.53
N VAL A 83 7.77 5.89 1.50
CA VAL A 83 7.50 5.40 2.85
C VAL A 83 6.11 5.78 3.30
N VAL A 84 5.41 4.84 3.90
CA VAL A 84 4.15 5.10 4.60
C VAL A 84 4.34 4.85 6.10
N VAL A 85 4.07 5.86 6.90
CA VAL A 85 4.02 5.76 8.36
C VAL A 85 2.60 5.41 8.77
N TRP A 86 2.44 4.32 9.50
CA TRP A 86 1.13 3.81 9.92
C TRP A 86 0.89 4.01 11.42
N SER A 87 -0.36 4.21 11.82
CA SER A 87 -0.76 4.30 13.24
C SER A 87 -0.67 2.95 13.97
N GLY A 88 -0.37 1.86 13.29
CA GLY A 88 -0.26 0.50 13.82
C GLY A 88 0.01 -0.49 12.72
N ASP A 89 -0.49 -1.71 12.87
CA ASP A 89 -0.32 -2.77 11.88
C ASP A 89 -0.97 -2.42 10.54
N PRO A 90 -0.22 -2.33 9.42
CA PRO A 90 -0.77 -1.98 8.11
C PRO A 90 -1.84 -2.96 7.61
N PHE A 91 -1.88 -4.19 8.12
CA PHE A 91 -2.89 -5.19 7.76
C PHE A 91 -4.17 -5.11 8.59
N SER A 92 -4.24 -4.22 9.57
CA SER A 92 -5.46 -3.97 10.32
C SER A 92 -6.35 -2.95 9.61
N VAL A 93 -7.64 -3.23 9.52
CA VAL A 93 -8.65 -2.29 8.97
C VAL A 93 -8.82 -1.03 9.83
N TYR A 94 -8.36 -1.04 11.06
CA TYR A 94 -8.41 0.09 11.98
C TYR A 94 -7.19 1.01 11.86
N THR A 95 -6.12 0.53 11.25
CA THR A 95 -4.88 1.30 11.08
C THR A 95 -5.05 2.33 9.97
N LYS A 96 -4.45 3.49 10.18
CA LYS A 96 -4.50 4.63 9.26
C LYS A 96 -3.10 5.01 8.86
N ALA A 97 -2.92 5.43 7.61
CA ALA A 97 -1.72 6.13 7.22
C ALA A 97 -1.66 7.47 7.97
N LEU A 98 -0.56 7.75 8.63
CA LEU A 98 -0.30 9.03 9.30
C LEU A 98 0.44 9.97 8.37
N GLN A 99 1.48 9.47 7.73
CA GLN A 99 2.28 10.22 6.77
C GLN A 99 2.64 9.36 5.57
N VAL A 100 2.75 9.99 4.40
CA VAL A 100 3.23 9.34 3.18
C VAL A 100 4.34 10.21 2.59
N TYR A 101 5.45 9.56 2.30
CA TYR A 101 6.59 10.14 1.61
C TYR A 101 6.73 9.50 0.23
N ASN A 102 7.04 10.33 -0.76
CA ASN A 102 7.38 9.90 -2.10
C ASN A 102 8.76 10.50 -2.44
N ASP A 103 9.74 9.66 -2.71
CA ASP A 103 11.14 10.06 -2.92
C ASP A 103 11.68 11.01 -1.82
N GLY A 104 11.26 10.75 -0.57
CA GLY A 104 11.61 11.54 0.60
C GLY A 104 10.79 12.83 0.81
N TRP A 105 9.94 13.21 -0.13
CA TRP A 105 9.06 14.36 0.03
C TRP A 105 7.77 13.96 0.75
N LEU A 106 7.40 14.72 1.79
CA LEU A 106 6.12 14.56 2.47
C LEU A 106 4.98 14.98 1.54
N VAL A 107 4.20 14.00 1.08
CA VAL A 107 3.07 14.22 0.15
C VAL A 107 1.70 14.12 0.83
N TYR A 108 1.66 13.53 2.01
CA TYR A 108 0.45 13.43 2.83
C TYR A 108 0.83 13.47 4.30
N ASP A 109 0.13 14.27 5.08
CA ASP A 109 0.13 14.26 6.54
C ASP A 109 -1.31 14.32 7.04
N ARG A 110 -1.65 13.37 7.91
CA ARG A 110 -3.01 13.25 8.43
C ARG A 110 -3.43 14.45 9.28
N ASP A 111 -2.48 15.04 9.98
CA ASP A 111 -2.73 16.10 10.94
C ASP A 111 -2.45 17.50 10.35
N ASP A 112 -1.92 17.58 9.14
CA ASP A 112 -1.68 18.83 8.43
C ASP A 112 -2.61 18.98 7.22
N PRO A 113 -3.59 19.91 7.27
CA PRO A 113 -4.50 20.16 6.15
C PRO A 113 -3.81 20.58 4.85
N ALA A 114 -2.60 21.16 4.90
CA ALA A 114 -1.85 21.56 3.73
C ALA A 114 -1.33 20.35 2.92
N HIS A 115 -1.19 19.21 3.56
CA HIS A 115 -0.74 17.94 2.98
C HIS A 115 -1.86 16.91 2.82
N GLN A 116 -3.11 17.34 2.80
CA GLN A 116 -4.25 16.47 2.53
C GLN A 116 -4.76 16.64 1.11
N PRO A 117 -5.28 15.55 0.50
CA PRO A 117 -5.88 15.64 -0.83
C PRO A 117 -7.10 16.55 -0.79
N ARG A 118 -7.22 17.41 -1.80
CA ARG A 118 -8.43 18.21 -2.02
C ARG A 118 -9.35 17.47 -2.97
N SER A 119 -10.65 17.56 -2.71
CA SER A 119 -11.67 17.06 -3.62
C SER A 119 -11.69 17.87 -4.93
N ASP A 120 -11.92 17.21 -6.06
CA ASP A 120 -12.09 17.88 -7.34
C ASP A 120 -13.23 18.91 -7.32
N PHE A 121 -14.21 18.71 -6.45
CA PHE A 121 -15.29 19.68 -6.22
C PHE A 121 -14.82 20.97 -5.53
N GLU A 122 -13.67 20.95 -4.89
CA GLU A 122 -13.06 22.12 -4.22
C GLU A 122 -12.05 22.83 -5.11
N LEU A 123 -11.62 22.21 -6.20
CA LEU A 123 -10.74 22.81 -7.19
C LEU A 123 -11.49 23.93 -7.89
N ASN A 124 -10.88 25.12 -7.96
CA ASN A 124 -11.45 26.35 -8.54
C ASN A 124 -12.58 27.03 -7.72
N GLN A 125 -12.82 26.62 -6.48
CA GLN A 125 -13.66 27.44 -5.60
C GLN A 125 -12.83 28.62 -5.08
N VAL A 126 -13.37 29.81 -5.26
CA VAL A 126 -12.79 31.01 -4.66
C VAL A 126 -13.01 30.91 -3.15
N SER A 127 -11.93 30.86 -2.38
CA SER A 127 -12.04 30.88 -0.91
C SER A 127 -12.85 32.09 -0.47
N ALA A 128 -13.88 31.88 0.35
CA ALA A 128 -14.65 32.98 0.88
C ALA A 128 -13.71 33.91 1.69
N PRO A 129 -13.85 35.24 1.53
CA PRO A 129 -13.02 36.18 2.29
C PRO A 129 -13.20 35.92 3.80
N GLY A 130 -12.15 35.48 4.49
CA GLY A 130 -12.14 35.25 5.95
C GLY A 130 -12.13 33.81 6.42
N SER A 131 -11.86 32.81 5.55
CA SER A 131 -11.71 31.40 5.95
C SER A 131 -10.33 31.03 6.50
N ASP A 132 -9.39 31.95 6.56
CA ASP A 132 -8.09 31.78 7.21
C ASP A 132 -8.20 32.14 8.71
N ARG A 133 -8.71 31.18 9.52
CA ARG A 133 -8.61 31.21 10.97
C ARG A 133 -8.27 29.82 11.49
#